data_f22c24c26698706e6207e5c02a4d3bc2
#
_entry.id   f22c24c26698706e6207e5c02a4d3bc2
#
_cell.length_a   1.000
_cell.length_b   1.000
_cell.length_c   1.000
_cell.angle_alpha   90.00
_cell.angle_beta   90.00
_cell.angle_gamma   90.00
#
_symmetry.space_group_name_H-M   'P 1'
#
loop_
_entity.id
_entity.type
_entity.pdbx_description
1 polymer ?
#
loop_
_entity_poly.entity_id
_entity_poly.type
_entity_poly.pdbx_seq_one_letter_code
_entity_poly.pdbx_strand_id
1 'polypeptide(L)'
;SEMCIRDSIEEMLPIVYTPTIGQAIEQYSYWYHRPRGIFLSIDDPDGIEESLAAMGHDSDEVDLIVVTDSEGILGIGDQGVGGVAITIGKLAVYTAAAGIHPHRVLPVVLDVGTDNMELLNDDGYLGVRHGRVRGEKYDQFIDKFLTTAHDRYPNAMIHWEDFGAANATRILDRYRDDYCTFNDDIQGTAAVVLAALVLSLIHIS
;
A
#
# COMPACT_ATOMS: atom_id res chain seq x y z
N SER A 1 14.94 3.83 -15.39
CA SER A 1 13.96 3.42 -14.41
C SER A 1 13.63 4.54 -13.43
N GLU A 2 13.67 4.40 -12.11
CA GLU A 2 13.19 5.43 -11.15
C GLU A 2 13.97 6.75 -11.22
N MET A 3 15.24 6.71 -11.58
CA MET A 3 16.01 7.94 -11.84
C MET A 3 15.44 8.73 -13.02
N CYS A 4 14.96 8.05 -14.07
CA CYS A 4 14.30 8.71 -15.20
C CYS A 4 12.98 9.36 -14.80
N ILE A 5 12.24 8.77 -13.86
CA ILE A 5 11.00 9.36 -13.32
C ILE A 5 11.32 10.69 -12.63
N ARG A 6 12.37 10.73 -11.81
CA ARG A 6 12.80 11.93 -11.10
C ARG A 6 13.23 13.06 -12.04
N ASP A 7 13.92 12.73 -13.13
CA ASP A 7 14.42 13.70 -14.10
C ASP A 7 13.33 14.33 -14.97
N SER A 8 12.15 13.67 -15.08
CA SER A 8 11.01 14.10 -15.90
C SER A 8 9.67 13.90 -15.17
N ILE A 9 9.59 14.39 -13.93
CA ILE A 9 8.48 14.07 -13.01
C ILE A 9 7.11 14.49 -13.56
N GLU A 10 7.00 15.63 -14.22
CA GLU A 10 5.73 16.13 -14.78
C GLU A 10 5.18 15.21 -15.87
N GLU A 11 6.05 14.66 -16.72
CA GLU A 11 5.68 13.70 -17.77
C GLU A 11 5.42 12.31 -17.21
N MET A 12 6.24 11.88 -16.25
CA MET A 12 6.27 10.51 -15.78
C MET A 12 5.23 10.22 -14.69
N LEU A 13 4.86 11.21 -13.87
CA LEU A 13 3.95 11.00 -12.76
C LEU A 13 2.58 10.44 -13.19
N PRO A 14 1.91 10.92 -14.23
CA PRO A 14 0.66 10.36 -14.71
C PRO A 14 0.78 8.94 -15.29
N ILE A 15 1.99 8.52 -15.63
CA ILE A 15 2.28 7.18 -16.18
C ILE A 15 2.52 6.18 -15.07
N VAL A 16 3.29 6.56 -14.03
CA VAL A 16 3.67 5.65 -12.94
C VAL A 16 2.66 5.63 -11.79
N TYR A 17 1.74 6.60 -11.78
CA TYR A 17 0.69 6.71 -10.76
C TYR A 17 -0.67 6.96 -11.42
N THR A 18 -1.53 7.79 -10.84
CA THR A 18 -2.84 8.10 -11.41
C THR A 18 -2.71 8.99 -12.65
N PRO A 19 -3.47 8.72 -13.74
CA PRO A 19 -4.56 7.72 -13.87
C PRO A 19 -4.10 6.32 -14.31
N THR A 20 -2.91 6.15 -14.84
CA THR A 20 -2.46 4.90 -15.48
C THR A 20 -2.40 3.73 -14.50
N ILE A 21 -2.01 3.98 -13.24
CA ILE A 21 -1.95 2.94 -12.21
C ILE A 21 -3.31 2.29 -11.96
N GLY A 22 -4.42 3.03 -12.05
CA GLY A 22 -5.76 2.49 -11.92
C GLY A 22 -6.03 1.38 -12.93
N GLN A 23 -5.70 1.61 -14.19
CA GLN A 23 -5.84 0.60 -15.25
C GLN A 23 -4.95 -0.63 -15.00
N ALA A 24 -3.74 -0.43 -14.51
CA ALA A 24 -2.84 -1.53 -14.17
C ALA A 24 -3.37 -2.39 -13.01
N ILE A 25 -4.06 -1.78 -12.04
CA ILE A 25 -4.71 -2.47 -10.93
C ILE A 25 -5.87 -3.33 -11.42
N GLU A 26 -6.78 -2.76 -12.22
CA GLU A 26 -7.94 -3.48 -12.77
C GLU A 26 -7.55 -4.68 -13.64
N GLN A 27 -6.41 -4.60 -14.32
CA GLN A 27 -5.92 -5.63 -15.23
C GLN A 27 -4.80 -6.48 -14.64
N TYR A 28 -4.51 -6.36 -13.36
CA TYR A 28 -3.36 -6.98 -12.70
C TYR A 28 -3.25 -8.48 -12.95
N SER A 29 -4.32 -9.24 -12.74
CA SER A 29 -4.33 -10.69 -12.89
C SER A 29 -4.05 -11.16 -14.32
N TYR A 30 -4.40 -10.38 -15.32
CA TYR A 30 -4.16 -10.69 -16.73
C TYR A 30 -2.76 -10.33 -17.22
N TRP A 31 -2.16 -9.27 -16.61
CA TRP A 31 -0.83 -8.78 -17.00
C TRP A 31 0.27 -9.24 -16.06
N TYR A 32 -0.01 -10.24 -15.25
CA TYR A 32 0.94 -10.79 -14.31
C TYR A 32 2.09 -11.51 -15.02
N HIS A 33 3.27 -10.88 -15.04
CA HIS A 33 4.47 -11.47 -15.62
C HIS A 33 5.56 -11.76 -14.60
N ARG A 34 5.64 -10.95 -13.53
CA ARG A 34 6.59 -11.12 -12.42
C ARG A 34 6.09 -10.31 -11.22
N PRO A 35 5.93 -10.94 -10.06
CA PRO A 35 5.56 -10.22 -8.86
C PRO A 35 6.65 -9.20 -8.50
N ARG A 36 6.22 -7.97 -8.23
CA ARG A 36 7.09 -6.91 -7.71
C ARG A 36 6.79 -6.56 -6.27
N GLY A 37 5.81 -7.23 -5.65
CA GLY A 37 5.35 -6.99 -4.31
C GLY A 37 5.35 -8.26 -3.48
N ILE A 38 5.11 -8.07 -2.20
CA ILE A 38 4.92 -9.14 -1.21
C ILE A 38 3.42 -9.35 -1.07
N PHE A 39 3.00 -10.59 -1.22
CA PHE A 39 1.61 -11.01 -1.11
C PHE A 39 1.45 -11.81 0.18
N LEU A 40 0.64 -11.29 1.10
CA LEU A 40 0.38 -11.91 2.40
C LEU A 40 -1.08 -12.28 2.49
N SER A 41 -1.36 -13.56 2.66
CA SER A 41 -2.73 -14.08 2.70
C SER A 41 -3.23 -14.22 4.14
N ILE A 42 -4.46 -13.78 4.38
CA ILE A 42 -5.14 -14.00 5.67
C ILE A 42 -5.42 -15.47 5.94
N ASP A 43 -5.36 -16.32 4.91
CA ASP A 43 -5.51 -17.76 5.04
C ASP A 43 -4.19 -18.47 5.39
N ASP A 44 -3.05 -17.76 5.27
CA ASP A 44 -1.73 -18.24 5.68
C ASP A 44 -0.98 -17.16 6.50
N PRO A 45 -1.46 -16.81 7.68
CA PRO A 45 -0.80 -15.77 8.50
C PRO A 45 0.57 -16.22 9.04
N ASP A 46 0.88 -17.51 9.04
CA ASP A 46 2.18 -18.02 9.49
C ASP A 46 3.27 -17.84 8.43
N GLY A 47 2.90 -17.69 7.15
CA GLY A 47 3.81 -17.42 6.05
C GLY A 47 4.33 -15.97 5.97
N ILE A 48 3.89 -15.04 6.84
CA ILE A 48 4.30 -13.63 6.80
C ILE A 48 5.81 -13.48 6.96
N GLU A 49 6.40 -14.12 7.97
CA GLU A 49 7.85 -14.04 8.26
C GLU A 49 8.67 -14.54 7.07
N GLU A 50 8.32 -15.71 6.53
CA GLU A 50 9.00 -16.29 5.38
C GLU A 50 8.91 -15.41 4.14
N SER A 51 7.72 -14.83 3.88
CA SER A 51 7.48 -13.95 2.75
C SER A 51 8.30 -12.67 2.82
N LEU A 52 8.40 -12.05 4.00
CA LEU A 52 9.25 -10.88 4.23
C LEU A 52 10.74 -11.25 4.12
N ALA A 53 11.15 -12.41 4.65
CA ALA A 53 12.52 -12.90 4.58
C ALA A 53 12.97 -13.19 3.14
N ALA A 54 12.06 -13.69 2.29
CA ALA A 54 12.34 -14.05 0.89
C ALA A 54 12.78 -12.85 0.04
N MET A 55 12.53 -11.62 0.49
CA MET A 55 13.01 -10.41 -0.20
C MET A 55 14.53 -10.23 -0.10
N GLY A 56 15.19 -10.90 0.84
CA GLY A 56 16.66 -10.90 0.96
C GLY A 56 17.26 -9.62 1.48
N HIS A 57 16.48 -8.72 2.08
CA HIS A 57 16.97 -7.50 2.71
C HIS A 57 17.41 -7.75 4.15
N ASP A 58 18.51 -7.13 4.56
CA ASP A 58 18.91 -7.04 5.95
C ASP A 58 18.02 -6.05 6.73
N SER A 59 18.05 -6.13 8.06
CA SER A 59 17.13 -5.38 8.94
C SER A 59 17.26 -3.85 8.84
N ASP A 60 18.40 -3.34 8.38
CA ASP A 60 18.70 -1.91 8.21
C ASP A 60 18.64 -1.45 6.75
N GLU A 61 18.24 -2.34 5.82
CA GLU A 61 18.16 -2.02 4.39
C GLU A 61 16.78 -1.55 3.93
N VAL A 62 15.77 -1.59 4.79
CA VAL A 62 14.40 -1.14 4.45
C VAL A 62 14.06 0.12 5.22
N ASP A 63 13.72 1.19 4.50
CA ASP A 63 13.32 2.49 5.08
C ASP A 63 11.80 2.68 5.07
N LEU A 64 11.10 2.05 4.12
CA LEU A 64 9.68 2.28 3.89
C LEU A 64 8.98 1.00 3.40
N ILE A 65 7.87 0.68 4.04
CA ILE A 65 6.95 -0.37 3.60
C ILE A 65 5.61 0.29 3.29
N VAL A 66 5.16 0.24 2.03
CA VAL A 66 3.80 0.66 1.67
C VAL A 66 2.92 -0.57 1.58
N VAL A 67 1.85 -0.57 2.35
CA VAL A 67 0.93 -1.70 2.48
C VAL A 67 -0.50 -1.28 2.20
N THR A 68 -1.25 -2.17 1.53
CA THR A 68 -2.68 -2.00 1.28
C THR A 68 -3.45 -3.30 1.53
N ASP A 69 -4.71 -3.21 1.94
CA ASP A 69 -5.67 -4.32 1.86
C ASP A 69 -6.60 -4.20 0.65
N SER A 70 -6.39 -3.17 -0.18
CA SER A 70 -7.08 -2.92 -1.45
C SER A 70 -8.60 -2.70 -1.35
N GLU A 71 -9.14 -2.43 -0.15
CA GLU A 71 -10.59 -2.23 0.03
C GLU A 71 -11.07 -0.91 -0.57
N GLY A 72 -10.25 0.13 -0.46
CA GLY A 72 -10.63 1.51 -0.78
C GLY A 72 -9.77 2.18 -1.84
N ILE A 73 -9.37 1.49 -2.89
CA ILE A 73 -8.58 2.09 -3.96
C ILE A 73 -9.34 3.29 -4.55
N LEU A 74 -8.76 4.47 -4.44
CA LEU A 74 -9.43 5.72 -4.82
C LEU A 74 -9.93 5.70 -6.27
N GLY A 75 -11.25 5.90 -6.42
CA GLY A 75 -11.95 5.95 -7.70
C GLY A 75 -12.38 4.62 -8.29
N ILE A 76 -11.86 3.48 -7.82
CA ILE A 76 -12.18 2.15 -8.36
C ILE A 76 -12.60 1.11 -7.31
N GLY A 77 -12.49 1.43 -6.02
CA GLY A 77 -12.98 0.59 -4.92
C GLY A 77 -12.17 -0.66 -4.64
N ASP A 78 -12.84 -1.74 -4.24
CA ASP A 78 -12.20 -3.02 -3.87
C ASP A 78 -11.62 -3.74 -5.08
N GLN A 79 -10.31 -3.91 -5.10
CA GLN A 79 -9.56 -4.53 -6.18
C GLN A 79 -8.81 -5.81 -5.76
N GLY A 80 -9.06 -6.30 -4.54
CA GLY A 80 -8.43 -7.51 -4.05
C GLY A 80 -6.90 -7.47 -4.21
N VAL A 81 -6.30 -8.59 -4.62
CA VAL A 81 -4.83 -8.70 -4.77
C VAL A 81 -4.23 -7.72 -5.79
N GLY A 82 -5.02 -7.23 -6.73
CA GLY A 82 -4.58 -6.26 -7.74
C GLY A 82 -4.11 -4.93 -7.15
N GLY A 83 -4.56 -4.59 -5.95
CA GLY A 83 -4.13 -3.40 -5.23
C GLY A 83 -2.63 -3.33 -4.91
N VAL A 84 -1.88 -4.42 -5.03
CA VAL A 84 -0.42 -4.35 -4.94
C VAL A 84 0.18 -3.33 -5.90
N ALA A 85 -0.44 -3.09 -7.05
CA ALA A 85 0.04 -2.12 -8.02
C ALA A 85 -0.01 -0.67 -7.47
N ILE A 86 -0.98 -0.34 -6.59
CA ILE A 86 -1.02 0.99 -5.96
C ILE A 86 0.18 1.21 -5.03
N THR A 87 0.59 0.20 -4.27
CA THR A 87 1.75 0.29 -3.39
C THR A 87 3.03 0.51 -4.19
N ILE A 88 3.18 -0.19 -5.33
CA ILE A 88 4.30 -0.02 -6.26
C ILE A 88 4.31 1.41 -6.83
N GLY A 89 3.17 1.91 -7.28
CA GLY A 89 3.02 3.28 -7.77
C GLY A 89 3.35 4.33 -6.72
N LYS A 90 2.85 4.15 -5.49
CA LYS A 90 3.16 5.05 -4.36
C LYS A 90 4.66 5.07 -4.06
N LEU A 91 5.34 3.94 -4.08
CA LEU A 91 6.79 3.87 -3.88
C LEU A 91 7.57 4.58 -4.99
N ALA A 92 7.11 4.51 -6.23
CA ALA A 92 7.69 5.29 -7.33
C ALA A 92 7.57 6.80 -7.10
N VAL A 93 6.42 7.26 -6.55
CA VAL A 93 6.22 8.67 -6.15
C VAL A 93 7.16 9.06 -5.01
N TYR A 94 7.33 8.22 -3.99
CA TYR A 94 8.29 8.47 -2.89
C TYR A 94 9.72 8.58 -3.41
N THR A 95 10.11 7.72 -4.34
CA THR A 95 11.45 7.80 -4.97
C THR A 95 11.63 9.09 -5.74
N ALA A 96 10.62 9.48 -6.53
CA ALA A 96 10.67 10.69 -7.35
C ALA A 96 10.63 11.99 -6.54
N ALA A 97 9.73 12.08 -5.57
CA ALA A 97 9.45 13.32 -4.84
C ALA A 97 10.21 13.44 -3.52
N ALA A 98 10.39 12.33 -2.79
CA ALA A 98 11.07 12.33 -1.48
C ALA A 98 12.50 11.81 -1.53
N GLY A 99 12.96 11.27 -2.67
CA GLY A 99 14.34 10.79 -2.85
C GLY A 99 14.64 9.49 -2.11
N ILE A 100 13.63 8.71 -1.72
CA ILE A 100 13.81 7.41 -1.08
C ILE A 100 14.38 6.43 -2.10
N HIS A 101 15.43 5.71 -1.71
CA HIS A 101 16.12 4.80 -2.62
C HIS A 101 15.24 3.59 -2.97
N PRO A 102 15.07 3.26 -4.28
CA PRO A 102 14.11 2.23 -4.72
C PRO A 102 14.42 0.80 -4.25
N HIS A 103 15.67 0.54 -3.81
CA HIS A 103 16.04 -0.75 -3.22
C HIS A 103 15.85 -0.82 -1.70
N ARG A 104 15.36 0.26 -1.08
CA ARG A 104 15.12 0.34 0.36
C ARG A 104 13.64 0.42 0.71
N VAL A 105 12.80 -0.07 -0.19
CA VAL A 105 11.33 0.02 -0.08
C VAL A 105 10.67 -1.32 -0.39
N LEU A 106 9.57 -1.63 0.31
CA LEU A 106 8.80 -2.86 0.10
C LEU A 106 7.33 -2.55 -0.19
N PRO A 107 6.82 -2.95 -1.36
CA PRO A 107 5.39 -2.94 -1.64
C PRO A 107 4.74 -4.22 -1.10
N VAL A 108 3.66 -4.07 -0.33
CA VAL A 108 2.95 -5.18 0.32
C VAL A 108 1.46 -5.10 0.02
N VAL A 109 0.83 -6.23 -0.27
CA VAL A 109 -0.61 -6.39 -0.26
C VAL A 109 -1.02 -7.43 0.79
N LEU A 110 -2.01 -7.07 1.59
CA LEU A 110 -2.68 -7.94 2.55
C LEU A 110 -3.93 -8.51 1.88
N ASP A 111 -3.84 -9.72 1.34
CA ASP A 111 -4.97 -10.38 0.70
C ASP A 111 -5.90 -10.97 1.77
N VAL A 112 -6.92 -10.23 2.08
CA VAL A 112 -7.95 -10.60 3.07
C VAL A 112 -9.26 -11.06 2.40
N GLY A 113 -9.22 -11.37 1.11
CA GLY A 113 -10.38 -11.60 0.25
C GLY A 113 -10.89 -10.30 -0.37
N THR A 114 -11.97 -10.39 -1.14
CA THR A 114 -12.59 -9.26 -1.82
C THR A 114 -14.10 -9.38 -1.82
N ASP A 115 -14.81 -8.26 -1.68
CA ASP A 115 -16.27 -8.19 -1.86
C ASP A 115 -16.65 -7.81 -3.31
N ASN A 116 -15.65 -7.64 -4.20
CA ASN A 116 -15.86 -7.41 -5.62
C ASN A 116 -16.25 -8.71 -6.34
N MET A 117 -17.54 -8.82 -6.65
CA MET A 117 -18.11 -10.01 -7.29
C MET A 117 -17.58 -10.26 -8.71
N GLU A 118 -17.10 -9.23 -9.40
CA GLU A 118 -16.52 -9.38 -10.73
C GLU A 118 -15.20 -10.14 -10.62
N LEU A 119 -14.36 -9.81 -9.62
CA LEU A 119 -13.11 -10.52 -9.34
C LEU A 119 -13.37 -11.95 -8.87
N LEU A 120 -14.34 -12.17 -7.97
CA LEU A 120 -14.64 -13.51 -7.46
C LEU A 120 -15.15 -14.46 -8.55
N ASN A 121 -15.83 -13.92 -9.56
CA ASN A 121 -16.35 -14.71 -10.69
C ASN A 121 -15.37 -14.81 -11.87
N ASP A 122 -14.24 -14.12 -11.82
CA ASP A 122 -13.20 -14.17 -12.85
C ASP A 122 -12.25 -15.34 -12.61
N ASP A 123 -12.25 -16.33 -13.51
CA ASP A 123 -11.37 -17.50 -13.44
C ASP A 123 -9.87 -17.13 -13.45
N GLY A 124 -9.51 -15.97 -13.98
CA GLY A 124 -8.15 -15.45 -14.03
C GLY A 124 -7.70 -14.73 -12.75
N TYR A 125 -8.61 -14.46 -11.79
CA TYR A 125 -8.27 -13.74 -10.57
C TYR A 125 -7.26 -14.49 -9.71
N LEU A 126 -6.17 -13.83 -9.34
CA LEU A 126 -5.02 -14.43 -8.63
C LEU A 126 -5.12 -14.38 -7.11
N GLY A 127 -6.04 -13.59 -6.55
CA GLY A 127 -6.21 -13.44 -5.10
C GLY A 127 -7.04 -14.54 -4.46
N VAL A 128 -7.18 -14.47 -3.15
CA VAL A 128 -8.02 -15.37 -2.36
C VAL A 128 -9.48 -15.25 -2.81
N ARG A 129 -10.12 -16.41 -3.07
CA ARG A 129 -11.46 -16.47 -3.68
C ARG A 129 -12.57 -16.60 -2.64
N HIS A 130 -12.65 -15.64 -1.73
CA HIS A 130 -13.76 -15.48 -0.79
C HIS A 130 -14.01 -14.02 -0.47
N GLY A 131 -15.16 -13.72 0.12
CA GLY A 131 -15.49 -12.38 0.60
C GLY A 131 -14.49 -11.89 1.65
N ARG A 132 -14.35 -10.56 1.79
CA ARG A 132 -13.40 -9.96 2.74
C ARG A 132 -13.63 -10.47 4.15
N VAL A 133 -12.57 -10.92 4.77
CA VAL A 133 -12.55 -11.25 6.19
C VAL A 133 -12.55 -9.95 6.98
N ARG A 134 -13.38 -9.89 8.02
CA ARG A 134 -13.58 -8.72 8.89
C ARG A 134 -13.52 -9.12 10.36
N GLY A 135 -13.53 -8.13 11.25
CA GLY A 135 -13.57 -8.33 12.69
C GLY A 135 -12.25 -8.89 13.25
N GLU A 136 -12.37 -9.73 14.26
CA GLU A 136 -11.22 -10.17 15.07
C GLU A 136 -10.14 -10.91 14.26
N LYS A 137 -10.51 -11.78 13.31
CA LYS A 137 -9.54 -12.48 12.45
C LYS A 137 -8.74 -11.47 11.60
N TYR A 138 -9.40 -10.44 11.07
CA TYR A 138 -8.73 -9.35 10.35
C TYR A 138 -7.78 -8.59 11.27
N ASP A 139 -8.21 -8.23 12.47
CA ASP A 139 -7.40 -7.48 13.43
C ASP A 139 -6.16 -8.24 13.87
N GLN A 140 -6.30 -9.54 14.10
CA GLN A 140 -5.17 -10.43 14.42
C GLN A 140 -4.17 -10.53 13.26
N PHE A 141 -4.66 -10.54 12.02
CA PHE A 141 -3.80 -10.57 10.84
C PHE A 141 -3.02 -9.27 10.66
N ILE A 142 -3.68 -8.11 10.83
CA ILE A 142 -3.02 -6.79 10.79
C ILE A 142 -1.97 -6.69 11.90
N ASP A 143 -2.31 -7.10 13.13
CA ASP A 143 -1.40 -7.09 14.27
C ASP A 143 -0.16 -7.97 14.01
N LYS A 144 -0.36 -9.18 13.50
CA LYS A 144 0.71 -10.11 13.16
C LYS A 144 1.60 -9.55 12.05
N PHE A 145 1.01 -8.98 10.98
CA PHE A 145 1.79 -8.32 9.93
C PHE A 145 2.66 -7.21 10.50
N LEU A 146 2.06 -6.28 11.24
CA LEU A 146 2.77 -5.10 11.75
C LEU A 146 3.91 -5.48 12.70
N THR A 147 3.65 -6.38 13.65
CA THR A 147 4.66 -6.84 14.60
C THR A 147 5.81 -7.55 13.88
N THR A 148 5.50 -8.46 12.96
CA THR A 148 6.52 -9.19 12.19
C THR A 148 7.35 -8.26 11.31
N ALA A 149 6.71 -7.29 10.64
CA ALA A 149 7.39 -6.32 9.79
C ALA A 149 8.30 -5.39 10.61
N HIS A 150 7.83 -4.95 11.80
CA HIS A 150 8.61 -4.12 12.71
C HIS A 150 9.81 -4.87 13.30
N ASP A 151 9.60 -6.12 13.74
CA ASP A 151 10.68 -6.93 14.31
C ASP A 151 11.79 -7.19 13.28
N ARG A 152 11.40 -7.38 12.02
CA ARG A 152 12.34 -7.62 10.94
C ARG A 152 13.02 -6.36 10.42
N TYR A 153 12.29 -5.26 10.31
CA TYR A 153 12.74 -3.97 9.77
C TYR A 153 12.44 -2.82 10.75
N PRO A 154 13.13 -2.76 11.89
CA PRO A 154 12.78 -1.85 13.00
C PRO A 154 12.91 -0.37 12.65
N ASN A 155 13.64 -0.03 11.60
CA ASN A 155 13.83 1.34 11.14
C ASN A 155 12.85 1.74 10.03
N ALA A 156 12.05 0.81 9.52
CA ALA A 156 11.13 1.07 8.42
C ALA A 156 9.88 1.82 8.92
N MET A 157 9.46 2.84 8.18
CA MET A 157 8.14 3.41 8.32
C MET A 157 7.11 2.52 7.62
N ILE A 158 5.99 2.23 8.29
CA ILE A 158 4.85 1.53 7.71
C ILE A 158 3.83 2.54 7.20
N HIS A 159 3.62 2.58 5.90
CA HIS A 159 2.65 3.45 5.24
C HIS A 159 1.40 2.65 4.85
N TRP A 160 0.27 3.00 5.45
CA TRP A 160 -1.05 2.43 5.12
C TRP A 160 -1.66 3.19 3.95
N GLU A 161 -2.01 2.47 2.87
CA GLU A 161 -2.51 3.04 1.62
C GLU A 161 -3.82 2.38 1.20
N ASP A 162 -4.82 3.18 0.87
CA ASP A 162 -6.10 2.74 0.27
C ASP A 162 -6.84 1.62 1.05
N PHE A 163 -6.79 1.69 2.37
CA PHE A 163 -7.65 0.87 3.24
C PHE A 163 -9.08 1.42 3.24
N GLY A 164 -10.07 0.55 3.46
CA GLY A 164 -11.44 1.00 3.71
C GLY A 164 -11.50 1.98 4.89
N ALA A 165 -12.27 3.06 4.78
CA ALA A 165 -12.24 4.20 5.71
C ALA A 165 -12.38 3.80 7.20
N ALA A 166 -13.23 2.82 7.52
CA ALA A 166 -13.42 2.33 8.88
C ALA A 166 -12.17 1.61 9.41
N ASN A 167 -11.52 0.78 8.58
CA ASN A 167 -10.30 0.08 8.92
C ASN A 167 -9.12 1.05 9.01
N ALA A 168 -9.00 2.00 8.08
CA ALA A 168 -7.94 3.01 8.06
C ALA A 168 -7.89 3.79 9.39
N THR A 169 -9.03 4.32 9.85
CA THR A 169 -9.13 5.06 11.11
C THR A 169 -8.77 4.18 12.30
N ARG A 170 -9.31 2.96 12.36
CA ARG A 170 -9.10 2.04 13.47
C ARG A 170 -7.65 1.56 13.58
N ILE A 171 -7.00 1.27 12.44
CA ILE A 171 -5.59 0.90 12.39
C ILE A 171 -4.71 2.07 12.84
N LEU A 172 -4.97 3.28 12.31
CA LEU A 172 -4.22 4.46 12.71
C LEU A 172 -4.32 4.73 14.21
N ASP A 173 -5.53 4.73 14.76
CA ASP A 173 -5.74 4.98 16.20
C ASP A 173 -5.11 3.92 17.10
N ARG A 174 -5.04 2.67 16.63
CA ARG A 174 -4.46 1.56 17.40
C ARG A 174 -2.94 1.59 17.47
N TYR A 175 -2.25 2.01 16.39
CA TYR A 175 -0.81 1.76 16.26
C TYR A 175 0.06 3.02 16.18
N ARG A 176 -0.50 4.21 15.94
CA ARG A 176 0.27 5.44 15.72
C ARG A 176 1.16 5.88 16.87
N ASP A 177 0.84 5.50 18.11
CA ASP A 177 1.60 5.91 19.28
C ASP A 177 2.72 4.91 19.63
N ASP A 178 2.64 3.67 19.11
CA ASP A 178 3.57 2.58 19.45
C ASP A 178 4.53 2.25 18.30
N TYR A 179 4.17 2.56 17.06
CA TYR A 179 4.95 2.22 15.86
C TYR A 179 5.19 3.44 14.97
N CYS A 180 6.32 3.42 14.23
CA CYS A 180 6.55 4.39 13.16
C CYS A 180 5.61 4.07 11.98
N THR A 181 4.45 4.68 11.98
CA THR A 181 3.39 4.41 11.00
C THR A 181 2.71 5.69 10.51
N PHE A 182 2.21 5.66 9.30
CA PHE A 182 1.57 6.78 8.61
C PHE A 182 0.41 6.29 7.74
N ASN A 183 -0.72 6.99 7.77
CA ASN A 183 -1.82 6.76 6.86
C ASN A 183 -1.98 7.95 5.93
N ASP A 184 -1.77 7.76 4.62
CA ASP A 184 -1.81 8.83 3.63
C ASP A 184 -3.23 9.38 3.41
N ASP A 185 -4.23 8.51 3.36
CA ASP A 185 -5.63 8.91 3.13
C ASP A 185 -6.17 9.81 4.23
N ILE A 186 -5.70 9.63 5.47
CA ILE A 186 -6.11 10.41 6.64
C ILE A 186 -5.13 11.55 6.89
N GLN A 187 -3.87 11.24 7.17
CA GLN A 187 -2.87 12.22 7.61
C GLN A 187 -2.29 13.02 6.43
N GLY A 188 -2.01 12.38 5.30
CA GLY A 188 -1.53 13.04 4.09
C GLY A 188 -2.56 13.99 3.52
N THR A 189 -3.80 13.53 3.36
CA THR A 189 -4.92 14.35 2.88
C THR A 189 -5.17 15.53 3.82
N ALA A 190 -5.17 15.33 5.13
CA ALA A 190 -5.33 16.40 6.10
C ALA A 190 -4.21 17.46 5.99
N ALA A 191 -2.96 17.03 5.80
CA ALA A 191 -1.81 17.93 5.63
C ALA A 191 -1.94 18.78 4.37
N VAL A 192 -2.35 18.19 3.24
CA VAL A 192 -2.56 18.92 1.96
C VAL A 192 -3.69 19.94 2.10
N VAL A 193 -4.81 19.56 2.70
CA VAL A 193 -5.94 20.50 2.93
C VAL A 193 -5.53 21.66 3.84
N LEU A 194 -4.82 21.37 4.92
CA LEU A 194 -4.32 22.42 5.82
C LEU A 194 -3.36 23.36 5.10
N ALA A 195 -2.43 22.84 4.32
CA ALA A 195 -1.49 23.65 3.53
C ALA A 195 -2.23 24.57 2.56
N ALA A 196 -3.25 24.06 1.84
CA ALA A 196 -4.06 24.85 0.93
C ALA A 196 -4.81 25.97 1.66
N LEU A 197 -5.38 25.70 2.84
CA LEU A 197 -6.05 26.70 3.66
C LEU A 197 -5.09 27.80 4.13
N VAL A 198 -3.91 27.45 4.63
CA VAL A 198 -2.89 28.42 5.08
C VAL A 198 -2.45 29.31 3.93
N LEU A 199 -2.16 28.73 2.77
CA LEU A 199 -1.77 29.50 1.57
C LEU A 199 -2.89 30.43 1.09
N SER A 200 -4.15 29.99 1.13
CA SER A 200 -5.30 30.83 0.78
C SER A 200 -5.44 32.03 1.70
N LEU A 201 -5.23 31.86 3.01
CA LEU A 201 -5.32 32.94 3.99
C LEU A 201 -4.20 34.01 3.82
N ILE A 202 -2.99 33.57 3.43
CA ILE A 202 -1.86 34.49 3.17
C ILE A 202 -2.17 35.42 1.99
N HIS A 203 -2.94 34.97 1.00
CA HIS A 203 -3.28 35.78 -0.18
C HIS A 203 -4.50 36.71 0.02
N ILE A 204 -5.24 36.59 1.13
CA ILE A 204 -6.40 37.42 1.46
C ILE A 204 -6.02 38.63 2.35
N SER A 205 -4.85 38.60 2.96
CA SER A 205 -4.28 39.68 3.77
C SER A 205 -3.38 40.60 2.96
#